data_711acc1dd441f57e98edbe52c3fc89b3
#
_entry.id   711acc1dd441f57e98edbe52c3fc89b3
#
_cell.length_a   1.000
_cell.length_b   1.000
_cell.length_c   1.000
_cell.angle_alpha   90.00
_cell.angle_beta   90.00
_cell.angle_gamma   90.00
#
_symmetry.space_group_name_H-M   'P 1'
#
loop_
_entity.id
_entity.type
_entity.pdbx_description
1 polymer ?
#
loop_
_entity_poly.entity_id
_entity_poly.type
_entity_poly.pdbx_seq_one_letter_code
_entity_poly.pdbx_strand_id
1 'polypeptide(L)'
;LKVLLGFTVPEGEPFYIPIHHTVITGMTNLSGKTTTVEAILHRSKSKALIFLTKRGEKHFPDTHQIPPFYKERFDWEYVRGLLEASMHERLKFETPWIIRISKKAHSLKEVRLLLGRLLTERKLREFDRNIYTLLAAYLDKVLPTLTKAKHKFTDTLHLKEGINVMDLTEWYTNEEVQMLVIQSCMEHILKYENNVIVALPEAWKLLPQSRNTPVKLYFEKFIREGAANNNYLIIDAQDLGGVDKSPLRQVSVWIMGKMMEANEVQRLLKQTLGLKIKPEEVQTLPLGHFLVAYGREVQKVYVWPYGIPKTIAVDVAKGNLNPEFVRDMLLKPIDKPSASIPQPLLNRLTELDEKIETLNKRVDSLDKTLAQLLTQKRGITKLQNIQLQKTFYNIKVTQTQKRFTLTDETVQGKIMWLAKEGFLNTWRSQTEIEKELTRRAWTIPRISVYKALKALVKQGFIGQRKTDRMQFKIAPNVRFTNE
;
A
#
# COMPACT_ATOMS: atom_id res chain seq x y z
N LEU A 1 -7.22 -3.82 -2.96
CA LEU A 1 -6.25 -3.24 -3.91
C LEU A 1 -4.83 -3.70 -3.55
N LYS A 2 -4.00 -4.02 -4.59
CA LYS A 2 -2.59 -4.39 -4.42
C LYS A 2 -1.73 -3.46 -5.28
N VAL A 3 -0.53 -3.14 -4.78
CA VAL A 3 0.45 -2.31 -5.48
C VAL A 3 1.67 -3.16 -5.80
N LEU A 4 2.17 -3.08 -7.03
CA LEU A 4 3.47 -3.64 -7.40
C LEU A 4 4.56 -2.79 -6.73
N LEU A 5 5.15 -3.33 -5.67
CA LEU A 5 6.20 -2.63 -4.93
C LEU A 5 7.56 -2.71 -5.66
N GLY A 6 7.88 -3.88 -6.18
CA GLY A 6 9.17 -4.13 -6.80
C GLY A 6 9.33 -5.60 -7.18
N PHE A 7 10.54 -6.12 -7.02
CA PHE A 7 10.90 -7.46 -7.46
C PHE A 7 11.61 -8.25 -6.34
N THR A 8 11.31 -9.53 -6.22
CA THR A 8 11.96 -10.42 -5.24
C THR A 8 13.46 -10.55 -5.52
N VAL A 9 14.24 -10.73 -4.48
CA VAL A 9 15.70 -10.89 -4.57
C VAL A 9 16.05 -12.29 -4.08
N PRO A 10 16.77 -13.09 -4.86
CA PRO A 10 17.41 -12.79 -6.15
C PRO A 10 16.57 -13.14 -7.40
N GLU A 11 15.34 -13.64 -7.29
CA GLU A 11 14.57 -14.24 -8.39
C GLU A 11 14.11 -13.20 -9.43
N GLY A 12 13.89 -11.95 -9.04
CA GLY A 12 13.40 -10.88 -9.93
C GLY A 12 11.92 -10.99 -10.27
N GLU A 13 11.14 -11.76 -9.48
CA GLU A 13 9.71 -11.92 -9.68
C GLU A 13 8.93 -10.71 -9.14
N PRO A 14 7.83 -10.31 -9.78
CA PRO A 14 7.01 -9.18 -9.33
C PRO A 14 6.46 -9.40 -7.91
N PHE A 15 6.70 -8.45 -7.02
CA PHE A 15 6.23 -8.50 -5.65
C PHE A 15 5.17 -7.43 -5.38
N TYR A 16 4.01 -7.86 -4.90
CA TYR A 16 2.85 -7.01 -4.63
C TYR A 16 2.55 -6.93 -3.15
N ILE A 17 2.28 -5.71 -2.68
CA ILE A 17 1.76 -5.48 -1.34
C ILE A 17 0.30 -5.02 -1.39
N PRO A 18 -0.53 -5.33 -0.37
CA PRO A 18 -1.83 -4.71 -0.23
C PRO A 18 -1.69 -3.24 0.14
N ILE A 19 -2.66 -2.41 -0.25
CA ILE A 19 -2.77 -1.05 0.28
C ILE A 19 -3.39 -1.16 1.66
N HIS A 20 -2.57 -0.97 2.68
CA HIS A 20 -2.91 -0.99 4.10
C HIS A 20 -2.04 0.00 4.87
N HIS A 21 -2.31 0.16 6.16
CA HIS A 21 -1.41 0.93 7.02
C HIS A 21 -0.01 0.32 6.95
N THR A 22 0.95 1.14 6.52
CA THR A 22 2.31 0.72 6.17
C THR A 22 3.33 1.54 6.95
N VAL A 23 4.34 0.88 7.51
CA VAL A 23 5.52 1.52 8.07
C VAL A 23 6.72 1.24 7.17
N ILE A 24 7.43 2.29 6.81
CA ILE A 24 8.69 2.22 6.07
C ILE A 24 9.81 2.67 7.00
N THR A 25 10.79 1.80 7.25
CA THR A 25 11.92 2.10 8.14
C THR A 25 13.24 2.06 7.38
N GLY A 26 14.27 2.66 7.95
CA GLY A 26 15.62 2.62 7.41
C GLY A 26 16.36 3.93 7.59
N MET A 27 17.67 3.91 7.33
CA MET A 27 18.55 5.07 7.47
C MET A 27 18.27 6.14 6.42
N THR A 28 18.52 7.39 6.79
CA THR A 28 18.47 8.54 5.89
C THR A 28 19.50 8.39 4.76
N ASN A 29 19.09 8.71 3.53
CA ASN A 29 19.93 8.72 2.32
C ASN A 29 20.59 7.38 1.94
N LEU A 30 20.41 6.31 2.73
CA LEU A 30 21.04 5.01 2.51
C LEU A 30 20.04 3.87 2.27
N SER A 31 18.75 4.07 2.50
CA SER A 31 17.76 2.99 2.34
C SER A 31 16.80 3.21 1.18
N GLY A 32 16.54 4.46 0.77
CA GLY A 32 15.56 4.76 -0.29
C GLY A 32 14.11 4.87 0.18
N LYS A 33 13.86 5.22 1.46
CA LYS A 33 12.50 5.36 2.03
C LYS A 33 11.59 6.30 1.23
N THR A 34 12.03 7.53 0.98
CA THR A 34 11.24 8.52 0.22
C THR A 34 10.91 8.04 -1.18
N THR A 35 11.87 7.38 -1.85
CA THR A 35 11.66 6.74 -3.16
C THR A 35 10.64 5.60 -3.08
N THR A 36 10.61 4.88 -1.95
CA THR A 36 9.62 3.83 -1.71
C THR A 36 8.22 4.41 -1.50
N VAL A 37 8.08 5.47 -0.72
CA VAL A 37 6.81 6.20 -0.58
C VAL A 37 6.31 6.67 -1.95
N GLU A 38 7.15 7.36 -2.71
CA GLU A 38 6.87 7.82 -4.07
C GLU A 38 6.38 6.69 -4.97
N ALA A 39 7.10 5.57 -4.99
CA ALA A 39 6.77 4.40 -5.79
C ALA A 39 5.41 3.79 -5.43
N ILE A 40 5.08 3.72 -4.15
CA ILE A 40 3.78 3.21 -3.69
C ILE A 40 2.67 4.17 -4.11
N LEU A 41 2.82 5.47 -3.87
CA LEU A 41 1.79 6.46 -4.13
C LEU A 41 1.45 6.54 -5.63
N HIS A 42 2.45 6.60 -6.51
CA HIS A 42 2.22 6.64 -7.97
C HIS A 42 1.52 5.37 -8.50
N ARG A 43 1.81 4.20 -7.91
CA ARG A 43 1.23 2.93 -8.37
C ARG A 43 -0.07 2.56 -7.70
N SER A 44 -0.42 3.22 -6.60
CA SER A 44 -1.66 2.94 -5.87
C SER A 44 -2.92 3.29 -6.67
N LYS A 45 -2.81 4.25 -7.59
CA LYS A 45 -3.95 4.84 -8.33
C LYS A 45 -5.05 5.36 -7.40
N SER A 46 -4.70 5.69 -6.17
CA SER A 46 -5.59 6.26 -5.15
C SER A 46 -5.29 7.74 -5.00
N LYS A 47 -6.25 8.49 -4.49
CA LYS A 47 -5.95 9.82 -3.98
C LYS A 47 -4.91 9.69 -2.87
N ALA A 48 -3.87 10.50 -2.93
CA ALA A 48 -2.85 10.51 -1.89
C ALA A 48 -2.59 11.94 -1.42
N LEU A 49 -2.30 12.10 -0.13
CA LEU A 49 -1.87 13.34 0.47
C LEU A 49 -0.51 13.15 1.13
N ILE A 50 0.46 13.97 0.76
CA ILE A 50 1.78 14.01 1.39
C ILE A 50 2.09 15.42 1.86
N PHE A 51 2.77 15.54 3.00
CA PHE A 51 3.21 16.80 3.57
C PHE A 51 4.71 16.96 3.42
N LEU A 52 5.15 18.13 2.95
CA LEU A 52 6.54 18.54 3.01
C LEU A 52 6.73 19.40 4.25
N THR A 53 7.59 19.00 5.17
CA THR A 53 7.75 19.61 6.48
C THR A 53 9.12 20.21 6.71
N LYS A 54 10.12 19.84 5.88
CA LYS A 54 11.49 20.30 5.96
C LYS A 54 11.94 21.03 4.71
N ARG A 55 12.84 21.97 4.84
CA ARG A 55 13.53 22.59 3.72
C ARG A 55 14.37 21.55 2.97
N GLY A 56 14.30 21.57 1.63
CA GLY A 56 15.07 20.68 0.78
C GLY A 56 14.54 19.25 0.69
N GLU A 57 13.32 18.99 1.15
CA GLU A 57 12.66 17.71 0.85
C GLU A 57 12.44 17.56 -0.66
N LYS A 58 12.58 16.30 -1.14
CA LYS A 58 12.35 15.97 -2.56
C LYS A 58 10.89 16.21 -2.91
N HIS A 59 10.67 17.02 -3.94
CA HIS A 59 9.36 17.10 -4.59
C HIS A 59 9.16 15.88 -5.47
N PHE A 60 8.01 15.25 -5.36
CA PHE A 60 7.65 14.15 -6.23
C PHE A 60 7.21 14.69 -7.60
N PRO A 61 7.60 14.04 -8.70
CA PRO A 61 7.11 14.41 -10.04
C PRO A 61 5.62 14.10 -10.16
N ASP A 62 4.97 14.68 -11.16
CA ASP A 62 3.57 14.41 -11.53
C ASP A 62 2.61 14.52 -10.35
N THR A 63 2.72 15.59 -9.56
CA THR A 63 1.92 15.82 -8.36
C THR A 63 1.12 17.12 -8.45
N HIS A 64 0.06 17.19 -7.67
CA HIS A 64 -0.77 18.37 -7.51
C HIS A 64 -0.35 19.14 -6.24
N GLN A 65 0.14 20.36 -6.43
CA GLN A 65 0.33 21.26 -5.29
C GLN A 65 -1.04 21.76 -4.81
N ILE A 66 -1.32 21.58 -3.52
CA ILE A 66 -2.55 22.05 -2.90
C ILE A 66 -2.22 23.02 -1.76
N PRO A 67 -3.04 24.06 -1.57
CA PRO A 67 -2.82 25.01 -0.49
C PRO A 67 -3.01 24.34 0.88
N PRO A 68 -2.31 24.81 1.92
CA PRO A 68 -2.51 24.34 3.27
C PRO A 68 -3.96 24.52 3.73
N PHE A 69 -4.51 23.45 4.28
CA PHE A 69 -5.86 23.43 4.82
C PHE A 69 -5.84 23.55 6.33
N TYR A 70 -6.54 24.54 6.86
CA TYR A 70 -6.69 24.72 8.29
C TYR A 70 -8.16 24.94 8.64
N LYS A 71 -8.65 24.06 9.52
CA LYS A 71 -10.04 24.12 9.98
C LYS A 71 -10.19 25.20 11.06
N GLU A 72 -10.77 26.33 10.72
CA GLU A 72 -10.97 27.43 11.65
C GLU A 72 -12.00 27.09 12.73
N ARG A 73 -13.07 26.34 12.36
CA ARG A 73 -14.09 25.87 13.30
C ARG A 73 -13.91 24.39 13.61
N PHE A 74 -14.01 24.02 14.88
CA PHE A 74 -13.73 22.69 15.35
C PHE A 74 -14.70 22.22 16.45
N ASP A 75 -14.70 20.91 16.71
CA ASP A 75 -15.43 20.27 17.80
C ASP A 75 -14.59 20.17 19.09
N TRP A 76 -15.20 19.59 20.13
CA TRP A 76 -14.55 19.43 21.44
C TRP A 76 -13.34 18.49 21.42
N GLU A 77 -13.29 17.51 20.51
CA GLU A 77 -12.16 16.59 20.40
C GLU A 77 -10.89 17.29 19.91
N TYR A 78 -11.09 18.26 19.02
CA TYR A 78 -9.99 19.13 18.57
C TYR A 78 -9.41 19.93 19.73
N VAL A 79 -10.27 20.54 20.57
CA VAL A 79 -9.85 21.27 21.76
C VAL A 79 -9.13 20.36 22.75
N ARG A 80 -9.62 19.14 22.92
CA ARG A 80 -8.96 18.13 23.74
C ARG A 80 -7.55 17.83 23.22
N GLY A 81 -7.38 17.61 21.92
CA GLY A 81 -6.08 17.39 21.30
C GLY A 81 -5.09 18.54 21.54
N LEU A 82 -5.57 19.78 21.46
CA LEU A 82 -4.78 20.96 21.79
C LEU A 82 -4.36 21.01 23.25
N LEU A 83 -5.28 20.72 24.17
CA LEU A 83 -4.98 20.67 25.60
C LEU A 83 -3.93 19.60 25.90
N GLU A 84 -4.11 18.39 25.40
CA GLU A 84 -3.16 17.30 25.56
C GLU A 84 -1.77 17.67 25.00
N ALA A 85 -1.73 18.36 23.87
CA ALA A 85 -0.48 18.83 23.27
C ALA A 85 0.18 19.94 24.12
N SER A 86 -0.60 20.88 24.63
CA SER A 86 -0.07 21.98 25.46
C SER A 86 0.47 21.50 26.81
N MET A 87 -0.13 20.46 27.36
CA MET A 87 0.27 19.85 28.63
C MET A 87 1.34 18.74 28.48
N HIS A 88 1.59 18.29 27.26
CA HIS A 88 2.40 17.11 26.95
C HIS A 88 1.92 15.81 27.64
N GLU A 89 0.65 15.75 28.08
CA GLU A 89 0.04 14.64 28.78
C GLU A 89 -1.29 14.23 28.13
N ARG A 90 -1.66 12.95 28.28
CA ARG A 90 -3.01 12.47 27.93
C ARG A 90 -3.99 12.81 29.04
N LEU A 91 -5.10 13.40 28.67
CA LEU A 91 -6.21 13.60 29.58
C LEU A 91 -6.95 12.28 29.77
N LYS A 92 -6.89 11.75 30.99
CA LYS A 92 -7.52 10.44 31.33
C LYS A 92 -9.04 10.50 31.42
N PHE A 93 -9.62 11.69 31.54
CA PHE A 93 -11.06 11.91 31.74
C PHE A 93 -11.55 13.03 30.82
N GLU A 94 -12.84 12.96 30.43
CA GLU A 94 -13.54 14.12 29.89
C GLU A 94 -13.61 15.17 31.00
N THR A 95 -12.75 16.14 30.88
CA THR A 95 -12.58 17.12 31.93
C THR A 95 -13.60 18.23 31.79
N PRO A 96 -14.14 18.76 32.90
CA PRO A 96 -15.07 19.88 32.89
C PRO A 96 -14.56 21.10 32.08
N TRP A 97 -13.23 21.25 31.97
CA TRP A 97 -12.62 22.34 31.21
C TRP A 97 -12.90 22.23 29.71
N ILE A 98 -12.75 21.04 29.13
CA ILE A 98 -13.00 20.84 27.68
C ILE A 98 -14.47 21.14 27.37
N ILE A 99 -15.37 20.62 28.19
CA ILE A 99 -16.81 20.85 28.04
C ILE A 99 -17.12 22.36 28.19
N ARG A 100 -16.49 23.03 29.16
CA ARG A 100 -16.71 24.46 29.42
C ARG A 100 -16.19 25.33 28.27
N ILE A 101 -15.04 24.96 27.66
CA ILE A 101 -14.47 25.67 26.53
C ILE A 101 -15.26 25.36 25.26
N SER A 102 -15.54 24.11 24.96
CA SER A 102 -16.18 23.68 23.70
C SER A 102 -17.63 24.16 23.54
N LYS A 103 -18.34 24.38 24.66
CA LYS A 103 -19.69 24.98 24.62
C LYS A 103 -19.69 26.48 24.28
N LYS A 104 -18.56 27.18 24.40
CA LYS A 104 -18.50 28.63 24.32
C LYS A 104 -17.55 29.15 23.24
N ALA A 105 -16.73 28.30 22.66
CA ALA A 105 -15.72 28.68 21.69
C ALA A 105 -15.60 27.60 20.59
N HIS A 106 -15.60 28.03 19.34
CA HIS A 106 -15.57 27.16 18.15
C HIS A 106 -14.40 27.48 17.22
N SER A 107 -13.54 28.44 17.62
CA SER A 107 -12.30 28.77 16.91
C SER A 107 -11.17 28.99 17.89
N LEU A 108 -9.90 28.85 17.45
CA LEU A 108 -8.74 29.07 18.33
C LEU A 108 -8.70 30.52 18.90
N LYS A 109 -9.15 31.49 18.12
CA LYS A 109 -9.27 32.88 18.57
C LYS A 109 -10.30 33.02 19.69
N GLU A 110 -11.48 32.39 19.53
CA GLU A 110 -12.51 32.40 20.56
C GLU A 110 -12.04 31.68 21.83
N VAL A 111 -11.35 30.55 21.68
CA VAL A 111 -10.72 29.84 22.81
C VAL A 111 -9.76 30.76 23.55
N ARG A 112 -8.86 31.44 22.83
CA ARG A 112 -7.89 32.34 23.44
C ARG A 112 -8.57 33.50 24.18
N LEU A 113 -9.60 34.10 23.61
CA LEU A 113 -10.37 35.16 24.26
C LEU A 113 -11.11 34.62 25.52
N LEU A 114 -11.71 33.47 25.44
CA LEU A 114 -12.36 32.83 26.58
C LEU A 114 -11.38 32.52 27.71
N LEU A 115 -10.19 32.00 27.37
CA LEU A 115 -9.12 31.77 28.35
C LEU A 115 -8.69 33.06 29.06
N GLY A 116 -8.57 34.17 28.32
CA GLY A 116 -8.28 35.48 28.92
C GLY A 116 -9.31 35.88 29.97
N ARG A 117 -10.61 35.67 29.70
CA ARG A 117 -11.67 35.97 30.69
C ARG A 117 -11.63 34.99 31.87
N LEU A 118 -11.43 33.67 31.62
CA LEU A 118 -11.38 32.68 32.68
C LEU A 118 -10.19 32.90 33.63
N LEU A 119 -9.04 33.29 33.12
CA LEU A 119 -7.83 33.58 33.93
C LEU A 119 -7.98 34.81 34.84
N THR A 120 -8.90 35.71 34.54
CA THR A 120 -9.20 36.86 35.42
C THR A 120 -10.20 36.55 36.53
N GLU A 121 -10.83 35.36 36.51
CA GLU A 121 -11.78 34.95 37.56
C GLU A 121 -11.06 34.76 38.92
N ARG A 122 -11.47 35.50 39.96
CA ARG A 122 -10.87 35.43 41.32
C ARG A 122 -10.99 34.07 41.99
N LYS A 123 -12.03 33.29 41.68
CA LYS A 123 -12.32 31.98 42.29
C LYS A 123 -11.78 30.78 41.49
N LEU A 124 -10.89 31.03 40.52
CA LEU A 124 -10.33 29.95 39.74
C LEU A 124 -9.36 29.12 40.61
N ARG A 125 -9.52 27.79 40.61
CA ARG A 125 -8.59 26.88 41.30
C ARG A 125 -7.21 26.96 40.66
N GLU A 126 -6.14 26.87 41.46
CA GLU A 126 -4.77 26.95 40.98
C GLU A 126 -4.48 25.95 39.87
N PHE A 127 -4.96 24.70 40.01
CA PHE A 127 -4.82 23.66 38.98
C PHE A 127 -5.48 24.05 37.65
N ASP A 128 -6.69 24.57 37.67
CA ASP A 128 -7.42 25.02 36.48
C ASP A 128 -6.69 26.23 35.85
N ARG A 129 -6.16 27.13 36.67
CA ARG A 129 -5.37 28.29 36.23
C ARG A 129 -4.12 27.84 35.46
N ASN A 130 -3.40 26.83 35.97
CA ASN A 130 -2.20 26.29 35.30
C ASN A 130 -2.54 25.70 33.93
N ILE A 131 -3.60 24.90 33.83
CA ILE A 131 -4.03 24.35 32.54
C ILE A 131 -4.41 25.44 31.55
N TYR A 132 -5.21 26.40 31.97
CA TYR A 132 -5.62 27.50 31.08
C TYR A 132 -4.44 28.38 30.67
N THR A 133 -3.46 28.56 31.55
CA THR A 133 -2.23 29.33 31.24
C THR A 133 -1.39 28.57 30.18
N LEU A 134 -1.20 27.26 30.33
CA LEU A 134 -0.49 26.43 29.34
C LEU A 134 -1.15 26.49 27.97
N LEU A 135 -2.47 26.33 27.92
CA LEU A 135 -3.21 26.41 26.66
C LEU A 135 -3.16 27.79 26.05
N ALA A 136 -3.24 28.86 26.88
CA ALA A 136 -3.13 30.23 26.40
C ALA A 136 -1.74 30.48 25.80
N ALA A 137 -0.67 30.05 26.47
CA ALA A 137 0.70 30.17 25.98
C ALA A 137 0.91 29.41 24.66
N TYR A 138 0.33 28.21 24.53
CA TYR A 138 0.35 27.45 23.27
C TYR A 138 -0.35 28.25 22.15
N LEU A 139 -1.53 28.79 22.43
CA LEU A 139 -2.29 29.57 21.43
C LEU A 139 -1.57 30.87 21.07
N ASP A 140 -0.91 31.52 22.03
CA ASP A 140 -0.10 32.72 21.78
C ASP A 140 1.10 32.45 20.88
N LYS A 141 1.60 31.21 20.85
CA LYS A 141 2.65 30.77 19.93
C LYS A 141 2.15 30.57 18.50
N VAL A 142 0.96 29.99 18.33
CA VAL A 142 0.46 29.58 17.01
C VAL A 142 -0.41 30.64 16.33
N LEU A 143 -1.26 31.36 17.06
CA LEU A 143 -2.21 32.31 16.51
C LEU A 143 -1.59 33.47 15.69
N PRO A 144 -0.45 34.07 16.08
CA PRO A 144 0.18 35.10 15.27
C PRO A 144 0.53 34.63 13.88
N THR A 145 1.12 33.42 13.78
CA THR A 145 1.48 32.78 12.51
C THR A 145 0.26 32.44 11.66
N LEU A 146 -0.77 31.86 12.26
CA LEU A 146 -2.03 31.50 11.55
C LEU A 146 -2.76 32.79 11.07
N THR A 147 -2.74 33.88 11.86
CA THR A 147 -3.38 35.12 11.48
C THR A 147 -2.63 35.80 10.34
N LYS A 148 -1.30 35.90 10.44
CA LYS A 148 -0.44 36.50 9.41
C LYS A 148 -0.52 35.77 8.10
N ALA A 149 -0.58 34.45 8.15
CA ALA A 149 -0.63 33.57 6.97
C ALA A 149 -2.07 33.20 6.53
N LYS A 150 -3.12 33.86 7.06
CA LYS A 150 -4.53 33.50 6.80
C LYS A 150 -4.84 33.39 5.30
N HIS A 151 -4.28 34.27 4.48
CA HIS A 151 -4.47 34.28 3.03
C HIS A 151 -3.86 33.08 2.30
N LYS A 152 -2.99 32.30 2.96
CA LYS A 152 -2.37 31.08 2.41
C LYS A 152 -3.15 29.82 2.73
N PHE A 153 -4.06 29.87 3.68
CA PHE A 153 -4.87 28.73 4.08
C PHE A 153 -6.19 28.68 3.31
N THR A 154 -6.64 27.49 3.01
CA THR A 154 -7.99 27.25 2.49
C THR A 154 -8.91 26.77 3.61
N ASP A 155 -10.19 27.08 3.51
CA ASP A 155 -11.23 26.63 4.43
C ASP A 155 -11.78 25.23 4.05
N THR A 156 -11.43 24.73 2.86
CA THR A 156 -11.86 23.45 2.34
C THR A 156 -10.68 22.66 1.81
N LEU A 157 -10.67 21.35 2.09
CA LEU A 157 -9.66 20.43 1.55
C LEU A 157 -10.24 19.77 0.29
N HIS A 158 -9.61 20.03 -0.84
CA HIS A 158 -9.94 19.39 -2.11
C HIS A 158 -8.78 18.53 -2.58
N LEU A 159 -8.95 17.22 -2.53
CA LEU A 159 -7.98 16.26 -3.04
C LEU A 159 -8.31 15.89 -4.48
N LYS A 160 -7.35 16.08 -5.37
CA LYS A 160 -7.40 15.63 -6.76
C LYS A 160 -7.00 14.16 -6.85
N GLU A 161 -7.40 13.48 -7.91
CA GLU A 161 -6.91 12.14 -8.21
C GLU A 161 -5.39 12.13 -8.37
N GLY A 162 -4.72 11.11 -7.81
CA GLY A 162 -3.26 11.02 -7.76
C GLY A 162 -2.67 11.65 -6.50
N ILE A 163 -1.43 12.11 -6.58
CA ILE A 163 -0.67 12.59 -5.43
C ILE A 163 -0.89 14.09 -5.23
N ASN A 164 -1.40 14.47 -4.08
CA ASN A 164 -1.55 15.84 -3.63
C ASN A 164 -0.42 16.16 -2.64
N VAL A 165 0.31 17.23 -2.89
CA VAL A 165 1.41 17.70 -2.05
C VAL A 165 0.99 18.96 -1.34
N MET A 166 1.09 18.95 -0.02
CA MET A 166 0.89 20.14 0.82
C MET A 166 2.23 20.58 1.37
N ASP A 167 2.72 21.72 0.87
CA ASP A 167 4.00 22.27 1.30
C ASP A 167 3.84 23.11 2.58
N LEU A 168 4.41 22.61 3.67
CA LEU A 168 4.44 23.24 4.98
C LEU A 168 5.85 23.72 5.36
N THR A 169 6.79 23.74 4.43
CA THR A 169 8.21 24.07 4.69
C THR A 169 8.42 25.51 5.13
N GLU A 170 7.49 26.41 4.79
CA GLU A 170 7.52 27.79 5.27
C GLU A 170 7.47 27.86 6.83
N TRP A 171 6.76 26.91 7.44
CA TRP A 171 6.61 26.85 8.90
C TRP A 171 7.55 25.83 9.56
N TYR A 172 8.69 25.52 8.95
CA TYR A 172 9.61 24.51 9.49
C TYR A 172 10.14 24.85 10.90
N THR A 173 10.18 26.14 11.28
CA THR A 173 10.53 26.64 12.64
C THR A 173 9.34 26.66 13.58
N ASN A 174 8.12 26.46 13.12
CA ASN A 174 6.90 26.44 13.92
C ASN A 174 6.16 25.12 13.70
N GLU A 175 6.70 24.04 14.28
CA GLU A 175 6.18 22.68 14.15
C GLU A 175 4.71 22.58 14.61
N GLU A 176 4.29 23.41 15.57
CA GLU A 176 2.92 23.41 16.07
C GLU A 176 1.92 23.83 14.98
N VAL A 177 2.26 24.79 14.13
CA VAL A 177 1.43 25.17 12.99
C VAL A 177 1.36 24.04 11.97
N GLN A 178 2.49 23.40 11.66
CA GLN A 178 2.49 22.22 10.78
C GLN A 178 1.58 21.12 11.33
N MET A 179 1.69 20.82 12.63
CA MET A 179 0.87 19.79 13.29
C MET A 179 -0.63 20.12 13.26
N LEU A 180 -1.02 21.38 13.42
CA LEU A 180 -2.42 21.80 13.34
C LEU A 180 -3.00 21.64 11.94
N VAL A 181 -2.22 21.94 10.91
CA VAL A 181 -2.62 21.73 9.51
C VAL A 181 -2.77 20.24 9.21
N ILE A 182 -1.78 19.43 9.59
CA ILE A 182 -1.83 17.97 9.40
C ILE A 182 -3.03 17.37 10.15
N GLN A 183 -3.27 17.78 11.40
CA GLN A 183 -4.43 17.38 12.18
C GLN A 183 -5.75 17.72 11.47
N SER A 184 -5.88 18.94 10.96
CA SER A 184 -7.08 19.38 10.25
C SER A 184 -7.34 18.55 9.00
N CYS A 185 -6.28 18.23 8.24
CA CYS A 185 -6.38 17.35 7.08
C CYS A 185 -6.81 15.93 7.46
N MET A 186 -6.20 15.35 8.49
CA MET A 186 -6.53 13.99 8.94
C MET A 186 -7.97 13.90 9.45
N GLU A 187 -8.43 14.91 10.20
CA GLU A 187 -9.83 14.98 10.64
C GLU A 187 -10.79 15.05 9.46
N HIS A 188 -10.50 15.91 8.48
CA HIS A 188 -11.34 16.07 7.30
C HIS A 188 -11.43 14.76 6.50
N ILE A 189 -10.29 14.11 6.26
CA ILE A 189 -10.24 12.86 5.51
C ILE A 189 -11.03 11.76 6.22
N LEU A 190 -10.90 11.62 7.53
CA LEU A 190 -11.66 10.63 8.30
C LEU A 190 -13.18 10.84 8.22
N LYS A 191 -13.62 12.08 8.13
CA LYS A 191 -15.06 12.43 8.15
C LYS A 191 -15.70 12.44 6.76
N TYR A 192 -14.95 12.80 5.72
CA TYR A 192 -15.55 13.19 4.44
C TYR A 192 -14.94 12.50 3.22
N GLU A 193 -13.77 11.85 3.35
CA GLU A 193 -13.08 11.27 2.21
C GLU A 193 -12.99 9.74 2.30
N ASN A 194 -12.95 9.10 1.13
CA ASN A 194 -12.76 7.66 0.99
C ASN A 194 -11.62 7.38 0.00
N ASN A 195 -10.96 6.23 0.18
CA ASN A 195 -9.87 5.76 -0.68
C ASN A 195 -8.68 6.72 -0.74
N VAL A 196 -8.29 7.28 0.41
CA VAL A 196 -7.17 8.22 0.52
C VAL A 196 -5.99 7.57 1.23
N ILE A 197 -4.80 7.75 0.67
CA ILE A 197 -3.54 7.39 1.32
C ILE A 197 -2.90 8.66 1.85
N VAL A 198 -2.66 8.72 3.16
CA VAL A 198 -1.94 9.83 3.79
C VAL A 198 -0.52 9.37 4.11
N ALA A 199 0.47 10.03 3.51
CA ALA A 199 1.88 9.77 3.79
C ALA A 199 2.41 10.79 4.81
N LEU A 200 2.87 10.30 5.96
CA LEU A 200 3.43 11.08 7.04
C LEU A 200 4.95 10.94 7.06
N PRO A 201 5.69 11.99 6.64
CA PRO A 201 7.13 11.99 6.76
C PRO A 201 7.54 12.18 8.22
N GLU A 202 8.69 11.60 8.59
CA GLU A 202 9.29 11.80 9.90
C GLU A 202 8.35 11.59 11.09
N ALA A 203 7.74 10.43 11.15
CA ALA A 203 6.73 10.10 12.16
C ALA A 203 7.17 10.39 13.61
N TRP A 204 8.46 10.31 13.93
CA TRP A 204 8.99 10.61 15.26
C TRP A 204 8.72 12.04 15.73
N LYS A 205 8.64 13.01 14.80
CA LYS A 205 8.26 14.39 15.11
C LYS A 205 6.77 14.53 15.39
N LEU A 206 5.95 13.89 14.57
CA LEU A 206 4.50 13.99 14.62
C LEU A 206 3.89 13.12 15.71
N LEU A 207 4.51 11.98 15.99
CA LEU A 207 4.03 10.92 16.86
C LEU A 207 5.08 10.54 17.94
N PRO A 208 5.68 11.51 18.64
CA PRO A 208 6.73 11.21 19.60
C PRO A 208 6.19 10.35 20.76
N GLN A 209 7.03 9.42 21.23
CA GLN A 209 6.70 8.58 22.39
C GLN A 209 6.59 9.40 23.68
N SER A 210 7.43 10.42 23.81
CA SER A 210 7.62 11.18 25.06
C SER A 210 6.58 12.27 25.32
N ARG A 211 5.85 12.71 24.30
CA ARG A 211 4.85 13.79 24.41
C ARG A 211 3.62 13.55 23.57
N ASN A 212 2.52 14.20 23.91
CA ASN A 212 1.35 14.26 23.04
C ASN A 212 1.49 15.40 22.03
N THR A 213 0.93 15.18 20.84
CA THR A 213 0.85 16.17 19.77
C THR A 213 -0.58 16.26 19.25
N PRO A 214 -0.99 17.36 18.62
CA PRO A 214 -2.31 17.45 18.00
C PRO A 214 -2.58 16.34 16.99
N VAL A 215 -1.56 15.93 16.24
CA VAL A 215 -1.64 14.90 15.22
C VAL A 215 -1.88 13.50 15.83
N LYS A 216 -1.29 13.21 16.99
CA LYS A 216 -1.28 11.87 17.60
C LYS A 216 -2.67 11.30 17.84
N LEU A 217 -3.61 12.11 18.33
CA LEU A 217 -5.00 11.71 18.57
C LEU A 217 -5.68 11.28 17.27
N TYR A 218 -5.57 12.09 16.23
CA TYR A 218 -6.20 11.80 14.93
C TYR A 218 -5.48 10.67 14.20
N PHE A 219 -4.19 10.52 14.42
CA PHE A 219 -3.43 9.39 13.91
C PHE A 219 -3.93 8.05 14.49
N GLU A 220 -4.13 7.97 15.80
CA GLU A 220 -4.68 6.77 16.44
C GLU A 220 -6.10 6.45 15.91
N LYS A 221 -6.94 7.46 15.73
CA LYS A 221 -8.25 7.30 15.10
C LYS A 221 -8.12 6.81 13.66
N PHE A 222 -7.24 7.41 12.89
CA PHE A 222 -7.05 7.07 11.50
C PHE A 222 -6.65 5.60 11.31
N ILE A 223 -5.75 5.09 12.15
CA ILE A 223 -5.37 3.67 12.11
C ILE A 223 -6.53 2.75 12.50
N ARG A 224 -7.38 3.15 13.46
CA ARG A 224 -8.48 2.30 13.92
C ARG A 224 -9.70 2.33 12.99
N GLU A 225 -10.02 3.48 12.45
CA GLU A 225 -11.28 3.76 11.76
C GLU A 225 -11.11 3.96 10.27
N GLY A 226 -9.95 4.42 9.81
CA GLY A 226 -9.68 4.76 8.42
C GLY A 226 -9.90 3.60 7.45
N ALA A 227 -9.53 2.40 7.85
CA ALA A 227 -9.68 1.21 7.01
C ALA A 227 -11.14 0.90 6.60
N ALA A 228 -12.14 1.34 7.39
CA ALA A 228 -13.54 1.19 7.06
C ALA A 228 -13.93 1.98 5.79
N ASN A 229 -13.25 3.09 5.54
CA ASN A 229 -13.42 3.94 4.37
C ASN A 229 -12.27 3.78 3.34
N ASN A 230 -11.46 2.71 3.45
CA ASN A 230 -10.26 2.49 2.65
C ASN A 230 -9.25 3.64 2.74
N ASN A 231 -9.21 4.35 3.87
CA ASN A 231 -8.22 5.38 4.15
C ASN A 231 -7.04 4.76 4.89
N TYR A 232 -5.84 4.93 4.37
CA TYR A 232 -4.64 4.29 4.89
C TYR A 232 -3.51 5.28 5.15
N LEU A 233 -2.60 4.90 6.06
CA LEU A 233 -1.42 5.68 6.40
C LEU A 233 -0.16 4.99 5.90
N ILE A 234 0.76 5.76 5.34
CA ILE A 234 2.15 5.38 5.12
C ILE A 234 3.01 6.23 6.06
N ILE A 235 3.76 5.58 6.92
CA ILE A 235 4.57 6.17 7.96
C ILE A 235 6.04 5.99 7.60
N ASP A 236 6.78 7.07 7.42
CA ASP A 236 8.24 7.04 7.32
C ASP A 236 8.83 7.21 8.73
N ALA A 237 9.50 6.19 9.23
CA ALA A 237 10.14 6.18 10.53
C ALA A 237 11.64 5.89 10.41
N GLN A 238 12.47 6.85 10.80
CA GLN A 238 13.93 6.67 10.91
C GLN A 238 14.31 6.14 12.29
N ASP A 239 13.69 6.71 13.33
CA ASP A 239 13.85 6.35 14.73
C ASP A 239 12.55 5.72 15.23
N LEU A 240 12.54 4.40 15.37
CA LEU A 240 11.40 3.66 15.92
C LEU A 240 11.29 3.85 17.44
N GLY A 241 12.39 4.19 18.10
CA GLY A 241 12.40 4.45 19.53
C GLY A 241 11.72 5.76 19.91
N GLY A 242 11.77 6.73 19.01
CA GLY A 242 11.10 8.01 19.17
C GLY A 242 9.60 7.98 18.87
N VAL A 243 9.11 6.97 18.12
CA VAL A 243 7.71 6.85 17.70
C VAL A 243 6.87 6.12 18.74
N ASP A 244 5.63 6.57 18.96
CA ASP A 244 4.67 5.88 19.81
C ASP A 244 4.37 4.46 19.30
N LYS A 245 4.44 3.50 20.22
CA LYS A 245 4.27 2.06 19.91
C LYS A 245 2.82 1.65 19.65
N SER A 246 1.87 2.40 20.22
CA SER A 246 0.45 2.03 20.14
C SER A 246 -0.05 1.95 18.68
N PRO A 247 0.20 2.96 17.84
CA PRO A 247 -0.19 2.91 16.44
C PRO A 247 0.57 1.84 15.65
N LEU A 248 1.86 1.66 15.93
CA LEU A 248 2.70 0.70 15.19
C LEU A 248 2.20 -0.74 15.29
N ARG A 249 1.53 -1.10 16.38
CA ARG A 249 0.97 -2.47 16.58
C ARG A 249 -0.18 -2.81 15.62
N GLN A 250 -0.81 -1.82 15.01
CA GLN A 250 -1.95 -2.01 14.10
C GLN A 250 -1.54 -1.93 12.63
N VAL A 251 -0.26 -1.72 12.36
CA VAL A 251 0.29 -1.70 11.01
C VAL A 251 0.34 -3.11 10.44
N SER A 252 -0.13 -3.26 9.22
CA SER A 252 -0.19 -4.56 8.55
C SER A 252 0.99 -4.84 7.64
N VAL A 253 1.61 -3.78 7.09
CA VAL A 253 2.72 -3.89 6.14
C VAL A 253 3.95 -3.20 6.71
N TRP A 254 5.05 -3.95 6.78
CA TRP A 254 6.35 -3.45 7.21
C TRP A 254 7.33 -3.50 6.05
N ILE A 255 7.94 -2.37 5.72
CA ILE A 255 8.97 -2.23 4.69
C ILE A 255 10.24 -1.78 5.40
N MET A 256 11.14 -2.72 5.64
CA MET A 256 12.29 -2.56 6.51
C MET A 256 13.56 -2.41 5.66
N GLY A 257 14.06 -1.20 5.56
CA GLY A 257 15.32 -0.87 4.90
C GLY A 257 16.53 -1.00 5.82
N LYS A 258 17.71 -0.72 5.29
CA LYS A 258 18.97 -0.79 6.04
C LYS A 258 18.94 0.04 7.31
N MET A 259 19.32 -0.58 8.43
CA MET A 259 19.52 0.05 9.74
C MET A 259 20.82 -0.49 10.33
N MET A 260 21.72 0.39 10.81
CA MET A 260 23.03 -0.03 11.34
C MET A 260 23.07 -0.06 12.87
N GLU A 261 22.30 0.82 13.51
CA GLU A 261 22.32 0.92 14.96
C GLU A 261 21.64 -0.28 15.62
N ALA A 262 22.39 -1.00 16.47
CA ALA A 262 21.91 -2.24 17.10
C ALA A 262 20.64 -2.03 17.93
N ASN A 263 20.50 -0.90 18.62
CA ASN A 263 19.31 -0.58 19.42
C ASN A 263 18.07 -0.40 18.55
N GLU A 264 18.19 0.27 17.39
CA GLU A 264 17.07 0.46 16.47
C GLU A 264 16.67 -0.86 15.80
N VAL A 265 17.64 -1.68 15.41
CA VAL A 265 17.37 -3.04 14.90
C VAL A 265 16.64 -3.89 15.95
N GLN A 266 17.07 -3.86 17.22
CA GLN A 266 16.39 -4.57 18.31
C GLN A 266 14.98 -4.05 18.55
N ARG A 267 14.74 -2.76 18.43
CA ARG A 267 13.41 -2.15 18.53
C ARG A 267 12.51 -2.59 17.37
N LEU A 268 13.04 -2.60 16.14
CA LEU A 268 12.34 -3.11 14.97
C LEU A 268 11.90 -4.55 15.19
N LEU A 269 12.81 -5.43 15.58
CA LEU A 269 12.54 -6.86 15.83
C LEU A 269 11.50 -7.07 16.94
N LYS A 270 11.50 -6.21 17.98
CA LYS A 270 10.47 -6.23 19.04
C LYS A 270 9.09 -5.78 18.54
N GLN A 271 9.00 -4.88 17.57
CA GLN A 271 7.72 -4.45 16.99
C GLN A 271 7.18 -5.46 15.98
N THR A 272 8.06 -6.19 15.32
CA THR A 272 7.74 -7.22 14.33
C THR A 272 7.77 -8.64 14.94
N LEU A 273 7.36 -8.77 16.20
CA LEU A 273 7.35 -10.04 16.93
C LEU A 273 6.61 -11.14 16.16
N GLY A 274 7.28 -12.28 16.00
CA GLY A 274 6.77 -13.42 15.22
C GLY A 274 7.27 -13.52 13.80
N LEU A 275 7.99 -12.50 13.30
CA LEU A 275 8.74 -12.60 12.05
C LEU A 275 10.14 -13.17 12.29
N LYS A 276 10.56 -14.09 11.43
CA LYS A 276 11.92 -14.67 11.49
C LYS A 276 12.88 -13.77 10.73
N ILE A 277 13.34 -12.70 11.36
CA ILE A 277 14.31 -11.76 10.81
C ILE A 277 15.55 -11.76 11.69
N LYS A 278 16.73 -11.90 11.09
CA LYS A 278 18.00 -11.78 11.78
C LYS A 278 18.49 -10.33 11.75
N PRO A 279 19.14 -9.83 12.82
CA PRO A 279 19.69 -8.47 12.83
C PRO A 279 20.59 -8.16 11.63
N GLU A 280 21.44 -9.12 11.26
CA GLU A 280 22.41 -9.01 10.17
C GLU A 280 21.72 -8.79 8.81
N GLU A 281 20.53 -9.39 8.61
CA GLU A 281 19.78 -9.24 7.37
C GLU A 281 19.36 -7.80 7.15
N VAL A 282 18.97 -7.08 8.22
CA VAL A 282 18.59 -5.66 8.16
C VAL A 282 19.81 -4.76 8.00
N GLN A 283 20.92 -5.09 8.72
CA GLN A 283 22.13 -4.27 8.72
C GLN A 283 22.89 -4.29 7.39
N THR A 284 22.78 -5.39 6.64
CA THR A 284 23.54 -5.61 5.40
C THR A 284 22.76 -5.32 4.13
N LEU A 285 21.53 -4.83 4.22
CA LEU A 285 20.71 -4.52 3.04
C LEU A 285 21.40 -3.49 2.13
N PRO A 286 21.49 -3.76 0.83
CA PRO A 286 21.94 -2.76 -0.14
C PRO A 286 20.92 -1.63 -0.32
N LEU A 287 21.33 -0.55 -0.98
CA LEU A 287 20.44 0.56 -1.32
C LEU A 287 19.21 0.08 -2.12
N GLY A 288 18.03 0.55 -1.74
CA GLY A 288 16.75 0.21 -2.40
C GLY A 288 16.25 -1.21 -2.13
N HIS A 289 17.00 -2.01 -1.36
CA HIS A 289 16.60 -3.33 -0.91
C HIS A 289 15.93 -3.25 0.45
N PHE A 290 14.84 -3.98 0.60
CA PHE A 290 14.03 -4.00 1.82
C PHE A 290 13.65 -5.43 2.18
N LEU A 291 13.50 -5.70 3.46
CA LEU A 291 12.72 -6.83 3.95
C LEU A 291 11.27 -6.37 4.07
N VAL A 292 10.39 -6.99 3.34
CA VAL A 292 8.98 -6.63 3.31
C VAL A 292 8.18 -7.72 4.00
N ALA A 293 7.42 -7.33 5.01
CA ALA A 293 6.56 -8.25 5.75
C ALA A 293 5.10 -7.86 5.61
N TYR A 294 4.28 -8.84 5.28
CA TYR A 294 2.83 -8.78 5.34
C TYR A 294 2.29 -10.11 5.88
N GLY A 295 1.63 -10.05 7.02
CA GLY A 295 1.27 -11.26 7.76
C GLY A 295 2.48 -11.88 8.45
N ARG A 296 2.75 -13.17 8.20
CA ARG A 296 3.88 -13.90 8.79
C ARG A 296 5.03 -14.14 7.83
N GLU A 297 4.90 -13.71 6.59
CA GLU A 297 5.91 -13.92 5.56
C GLU A 297 6.79 -12.69 5.43
N VAL A 298 8.09 -12.92 5.31
CA VAL A 298 9.09 -11.87 5.06
C VAL A 298 9.77 -12.19 3.74
N GLN A 299 9.78 -11.21 2.84
CA GLN A 299 10.43 -11.34 1.54
C GLN A 299 11.45 -10.23 1.35
N LYS A 300 12.64 -10.56 0.85
CA LYS A 300 13.61 -9.57 0.40
C LYS A 300 13.22 -9.06 -0.98
N VAL A 301 13.06 -7.74 -1.10
CA VAL A 301 12.54 -7.08 -2.31
C VAL A 301 13.42 -5.89 -2.67
N TYR A 302 13.75 -5.75 -3.94
CA TYR A 302 14.24 -4.49 -4.48
C TYR A 302 13.03 -3.66 -4.89
N VAL A 303 12.87 -2.50 -4.25
CA VAL A 303 11.75 -1.59 -4.57
C VAL A 303 12.00 -0.94 -5.93
N TRP A 304 11.02 -1.04 -6.81
CA TRP A 304 11.09 -0.42 -8.13
C TRP A 304 10.84 1.09 -8.03
N PRO A 305 11.84 1.98 -8.22
CA PRO A 305 11.64 3.41 -8.15
C PRO A 305 10.69 3.93 -9.25
N TYR A 306 9.99 5.01 -8.98
CA TYR A 306 9.20 5.69 -10.01
C TYR A 306 10.15 6.32 -11.06
N GLY A 307 9.75 6.31 -12.34
CA GLY A 307 10.54 6.83 -13.45
C GLY A 307 11.70 5.95 -13.94
N ILE A 308 11.96 4.81 -13.29
CA ILE A 308 12.99 3.85 -13.71
C ILE A 308 12.36 2.75 -14.57
N PRO A 309 12.97 2.36 -15.73
CA PRO A 309 12.50 1.25 -16.52
C PRO A 309 12.42 -0.07 -15.73
N LYS A 310 11.37 -0.85 -15.98
CA LYS A 310 11.11 -2.11 -15.29
C LYS A 310 12.28 -3.10 -15.41
N THR A 311 12.89 -3.18 -16.60
CA THR A 311 14.03 -4.06 -16.90
C THR A 311 15.22 -3.76 -16.00
N ILE A 312 15.56 -2.48 -15.82
CA ILE A 312 16.64 -2.06 -14.91
C ILE A 312 16.35 -2.49 -13.47
N ALA A 313 15.11 -2.32 -13.00
CA ALA A 313 14.74 -2.72 -11.66
C ALA A 313 14.81 -4.24 -11.46
N VAL A 314 14.46 -5.03 -12.47
CA VAL A 314 14.60 -6.50 -12.44
C VAL A 314 16.06 -6.90 -12.42
N ASP A 315 16.92 -6.24 -13.22
CA ASP A 315 18.35 -6.54 -13.25
C ASP A 315 19.04 -6.22 -11.91
N VAL A 316 18.65 -5.14 -11.24
CA VAL A 316 19.12 -4.87 -9.88
C VAL A 316 18.66 -5.95 -8.90
N ALA A 317 17.38 -6.35 -8.97
CA ALA A 317 16.84 -7.40 -8.09
C ALA A 317 17.57 -8.74 -8.27
N LYS A 318 17.96 -9.07 -9.50
CA LYS A 318 18.73 -10.27 -9.84
C LYS A 318 20.23 -10.16 -9.51
N GLY A 319 20.70 -8.99 -9.09
CA GLY A 319 22.11 -8.73 -8.82
C GLY A 319 22.98 -8.51 -10.07
N ASN A 320 22.37 -8.36 -11.25
CA ASN A 320 23.06 -8.09 -12.51
C ASN A 320 23.52 -6.63 -12.61
N LEU A 321 22.89 -5.72 -11.86
CA LEU A 321 23.17 -4.29 -11.88
C LEU A 321 23.31 -3.75 -10.46
N ASN A 322 24.30 -2.85 -10.26
CA ASN A 322 24.49 -2.20 -8.96
C ASN A 322 23.38 -1.17 -8.70
N PRO A 323 22.70 -1.19 -7.53
CA PRO A 323 21.68 -0.21 -7.17
C PRO A 323 22.16 1.24 -7.14
N GLU A 324 23.45 1.51 -6.94
CA GLU A 324 24.01 2.88 -7.01
C GLU A 324 23.84 3.50 -8.41
N PHE A 325 23.88 2.70 -9.46
CA PHE A 325 23.60 3.18 -10.81
C PHE A 325 22.20 3.78 -10.94
N VAL A 326 21.20 3.16 -10.32
CA VAL A 326 19.82 3.67 -10.31
C VAL A 326 19.72 4.96 -9.49
N ARG A 327 20.45 5.05 -8.37
CA ARG A 327 20.56 6.29 -7.59
C ARG A 327 21.10 7.45 -8.45
N ASP A 328 22.15 7.20 -9.20
CA ASP A 328 22.75 8.22 -10.09
C ASP A 328 21.76 8.66 -11.18
N MET A 329 20.96 7.73 -11.71
CA MET A 329 19.88 8.08 -12.65
C MET A 329 18.82 8.98 -12.02
N LEU A 330 18.43 8.71 -10.76
CA LEU A 330 17.41 9.48 -10.04
C LEU A 330 17.90 10.86 -9.62
N LEU A 331 19.21 11.04 -9.43
CA LEU A 331 19.81 12.30 -9.03
C LEU A 331 20.07 13.26 -10.20
N LYS A 332 20.11 12.73 -11.43
CA LYS A 332 20.21 13.60 -12.61
C LYS A 332 18.89 14.34 -12.80
N PRO A 333 18.91 15.68 -12.97
CA PRO A 333 17.68 16.41 -13.32
C PRO A 333 17.08 15.74 -14.57
N ILE A 334 15.79 15.52 -14.55
CA ILE A 334 15.05 15.17 -15.76
C ILE A 334 14.97 16.47 -16.56
N ASP A 335 16.01 16.77 -17.29
CA ASP A 335 15.91 17.76 -18.35
C ASP A 335 14.80 17.28 -19.28
N LYS A 336 13.84 18.16 -19.55
CA LYS A 336 12.76 17.92 -20.52
C LYS A 336 13.34 17.32 -21.79
N PRO A 337 12.68 16.41 -22.50
CA PRO A 337 13.25 15.48 -23.45
C PRO A 337 13.93 16.21 -24.61
N SER A 338 15.19 16.52 -24.43
CA SER A 338 16.17 16.79 -25.46
C SER A 338 17.53 16.36 -24.93
N ALA A 339 17.70 15.09 -24.67
CA ALA A 339 19.02 14.59 -24.36
C ALA A 339 19.13 13.16 -24.86
N SER A 340 20.02 13.01 -25.77
CA SER A 340 20.60 11.79 -26.27
C SER A 340 20.77 10.77 -25.16
N ILE A 341 20.05 9.66 -25.26
CA ILE A 341 20.35 8.42 -24.56
C ILE A 341 21.85 8.19 -24.69
N PRO A 342 22.58 7.89 -23.60
CA PRO A 342 24.01 7.63 -23.70
C PRO A 342 24.28 6.64 -24.84
N GLN A 343 25.21 6.97 -25.74
CA GLN A 343 25.46 6.19 -26.95
C GLN A 343 25.63 4.67 -26.70
N PRO A 344 26.25 4.22 -25.60
CA PRO A 344 26.33 2.78 -25.29
C PRO A 344 24.98 2.13 -25.00
N LEU A 345 24.03 2.89 -24.46
CA LEU A 345 22.67 2.39 -24.16
C LEU A 345 21.81 2.39 -25.42
N LEU A 346 21.97 3.40 -26.27
CA LEU A 346 21.33 3.48 -27.57
C LEU A 346 21.79 2.34 -28.49
N ASN A 347 23.09 2.06 -28.48
CA ASN A 347 23.66 0.94 -29.25
C ASN A 347 23.11 -0.40 -28.77
N ARG A 348 22.95 -0.56 -27.43
CA ARG A 348 22.39 -1.79 -26.85
C ARG A 348 20.89 -1.95 -27.07
N LEU A 349 20.15 -0.84 -27.11
CA LEU A 349 18.73 -0.84 -27.51
C LEU A 349 18.59 -1.20 -29.00
N THR A 350 19.43 -0.63 -29.84
CA THR A 350 19.45 -0.97 -31.27
C THR A 350 19.81 -2.43 -31.52
N GLU A 351 20.80 -2.98 -30.79
CA GLU A 351 21.12 -4.40 -30.85
C GLU A 351 19.98 -5.30 -30.35
N LEU A 352 19.24 -4.87 -29.34
CA LEU A 352 18.07 -5.61 -28.84
C LEU A 352 16.91 -5.56 -29.83
N ASP A 353 16.65 -4.41 -30.43
CA ASP A 353 15.64 -4.27 -31.47
C ASP A 353 15.97 -5.10 -32.72
N GLU A 354 17.23 -5.15 -33.17
CA GLU A 354 17.68 -6.04 -34.23
C GLU A 354 17.52 -7.52 -33.89
N LYS A 355 17.82 -7.90 -32.62
CA LYS A 355 17.60 -9.28 -32.14
C LYS A 355 16.12 -9.63 -32.07
N ILE A 356 15.27 -8.71 -31.63
CA ILE A 356 13.82 -8.88 -31.62
C ILE A 356 13.28 -9.05 -33.05
N GLU A 357 13.74 -8.22 -33.98
CA GLU A 357 13.34 -8.31 -35.39
C GLU A 357 13.82 -9.62 -36.02
N THR A 358 15.01 -10.08 -35.67
CA THR A 358 15.55 -11.36 -36.13
C THR A 358 14.76 -12.54 -35.53
N LEU A 359 14.38 -12.47 -34.26
CA LEU A 359 13.52 -13.48 -33.63
C LEU A 359 12.11 -13.49 -34.23
N ASN A 360 11.53 -12.34 -34.51
CA ASN A 360 10.22 -12.26 -35.16
C ASN A 360 10.27 -12.86 -36.58
N LYS A 361 11.29 -12.57 -37.35
CA LYS A 361 11.50 -13.21 -38.68
C LYS A 361 11.67 -14.74 -38.57
N ARG A 362 12.33 -15.22 -37.51
CA ARG A 362 12.42 -16.68 -37.24
C ARG A 362 11.08 -17.28 -36.84
N VAL A 363 10.31 -16.62 -36.02
CA VAL A 363 8.95 -17.05 -35.64
C VAL A 363 8.07 -17.13 -36.90
N ASP A 364 8.07 -16.09 -37.74
CA ASP A 364 7.31 -16.09 -38.98
C ASP A 364 7.75 -17.21 -39.95
N SER A 365 9.05 -17.51 -40.02
CA SER A 365 9.58 -18.60 -40.83
C SER A 365 9.17 -19.97 -40.29
N LEU A 366 9.16 -20.14 -38.96
CA LEU A 366 8.68 -21.35 -38.29
C LEU A 366 7.19 -21.55 -38.50
N ASP A 367 6.39 -20.48 -38.42
CA ASP A 367 4.96 -20.55 -38.69
C ASP A 367 4.66 -20.91 -40.16
N LYS A 368 5.42 -20.39 -41.11
CA LYS A 368 5.32 -20.78 -42.52
C LYS A 368 5.71 -22.24 -42.71
N THR A 369 6.78 -22.69 -42.07
CA THR A 369 7.23 -24.11 -42.17
C THR A 369 6.21 -25.05 -41.52
N LEU A 370 5.65 -24.63 -40.38
CA LEU A 370 4.58 -25.38 -39.71
C LEU A 370 3.32 -25.47 -40.58
N ALA A 371 2.93 -24.37 -41.22
CA ALA A 371 1.81 -24.32 -42.16
C ALA A 371 2.06 -25.24 -43.39
N GLN A 372 3.30 -25.25 -43.91
CA GLN A 372 3.69 -26.14 -45.01
C GLN A 372 3.68 -27.63 -44.59
N LEU A 373 4.20 -27.95 -43.40
CA LEU A 373 4.17 -29.32 -42.84
C LEU A 373 2.74 -29.79 -42.57
N LEU A 374 1.87 -28.87 -42.09
CA LEU A 374 0.46 -29.16 -41.88
C LEU A 374 -0.29 -29.38 -43.21
N THR A 375 0.12 -28.71 -44.30
CA THR A 375 -0.44 -28.87 -45.64
C THR A 375 0.04 -30.19 -46.31
N GLN A 376 1.33 -30.52 -46.12
CA GLN A 376 1.88 -31.82 -46.59
C GLN A 376 1.29 -33.02 -45.84
N LYS A 377 0.95 -32.88 -44.54
CA LYS A 377 0.29 -33.93 -43.76
C LYS A 377 -1.18 -34.16 -44.14
N ARG A 378 -1.82 -33.27 -44.91
CA ARG A 378 -3.18 -33.50 -45.45
C ARG A 378 -3.25 -34.50 -46.60
N GLY A 379 -2.10 -34.95 -47.12
CA GLY A 379 -1.99 -35.89 -48.22
C GLY A 379 -1.77 -37.35 -47.84
N ILE A 380 -1.52 -37.68 -46.57
CA ILE A 380 -1.19 -39.07 -46.18
C ILE A 380 -1.95 -39.43 -44.89
N THR A 381 -2.88 -40.36 -45.06
CA THR A 381 -3.42 -41.32 -44.09
C THR A 381 -4.55 -40.87 -43.17
N LYS A 382 -5.74 -41.36 -43.52
CA LYS A 382 -6.71 -41.88 -42.56
C LYS A 382 -6.03 -42.96 -41.72
N LEU A 383 -5.64 -42.65 -40.50
CA LEU A 383 -5.58 -43.58 -39.34
C LEU A 383 -4.74 -42.91 -38.26
N GLN A 384 -5.33 -42.84 -37.05
CA GLN A 384 -4.76 -42.36 -35.79
C GLN A 384 -4.71 -40.84 -35.58
N ASN A 385 -5.88 -40.23 -35.44
CA ASN A 385 -6.06 -38.97 -34.78
C ASN A 385 -6.12 -39.17 -33.26
N ILE A 386 -4.97 -39.04 -32.59
CA ILE A 386 -4.97 -38.55 -31.19
C ILE A 386 -4.59 -37.09 -31.29
N GLN A 387 -5.55 -36.27 -31.64
CA GLN A 387 -5.42 -34.81 -31.49
C GLN A 387 -5.56 -34.45 -30.01
N LEU A 388 -4.47 -33.99 -29.42
CA LEU A 388 -4.51 -33.14 -28.24
C LEU A 388 -5.17 -31.82 -28.63
N GLN A 389 -6.50 -31.80 -28.73
CA GLN A 389 -7.25 -30.56 -28.82
C GLN A 389 -7.27 -29.93 -27.43
N LYS A 390 -6.65 -28.76 -27.30
CA LYS A 390 -6.91 -27.89 -26.16
C LYS A 390 -8.39 -27.55 -26.15
N THR A 391 -9.12 -28.17 -25.25
CA THR A 391 -10.58 -27.96 -25.16
C THR A 391 -10.81 -26.77 -24.22
N PHE A 392 -11.25 -25.66 -24.77
CA PHE A 392 -11.69 -24.52 -24.00
C PHE A 392 -13.14 -24.68 -23.59
N TYR A 393 -13.43 -24.58 -22.31
CA TYR A 393 -14.79 -24.58 -21.79
C TYR A 393 -15.24 -23.18 -21.44
N ASN A 394 -16.19 -22.63 -22.19
CA ASN A 394 -16.86 -21.40 -21.85
C ASN A 394 -18.00 -21.71 -20.87
N ILE A 395 -17.90 -21.16 -19.65
CA ILE A 395 -18.88 -21.37 -18.59
C ILE A 395 -19.64 -20.07 -18.36
N LYS A 396 -20.95 -20.10 -18.60
CA LYS A 396 -21.82 -18.96 -18.34
C LYS A 396 -22.52 -19.16 -16.98
N VAL A 397 -22.30 -18.23 -16.06
CA VAL A 397 -23.00 -18.20 -14.76
C VAL A 397 -24.15 -17.21 -14.85
N THR A 398 -25.37 -17.69 -14.73
CA THR A 398 -26.60 -16.95 -15.06
C THR A 398 -26.89 -15.75 -14.15
N GLN A 399 -26.26 -15.67 -12.98
CA GLN A 399 -26.47 -14.56 -12.02
C GLN A 399 -25.51 -13.38 -12.15
N THR A 400 -24.38 -13.50 -12.86
CA THR A 400 -23.36 -12.45 -12.89
C THR A 400 -22.90 -12.02 -14.29
N GLN A 401 -23.42 -12.56 -15.36
CA GLN A 401 -22.99 -12.35 -16.76
C GLN A 401 -21.47 -12.50 -16.99
N LYS A 402 -20.73 -13.11 -16.07
CA LYS A 402 -19.29 -13.33 -16.21
C LYS A 402 -19.05 -14.65 -16.95
N ARG A 403 -18.31 -14.57 -18.06
CA ARG A 403 -17.79 -15.74 -18.78
C ARG A 403 -16.44 -16.12 -18.17
N PHE A 404 -16.23 -17.40 -17.90
CA PHE A 404 -14.94 -17.92 -17.44
C PHE A 404 -14.49 -18.99 -18.41
N THR A 405 -13.24 -18.85 -18.86
CA THR A 405 -12.61 -19.86 -19.71
C THR A 405 -11.67 -20.70 -18.84
N LEU A 406 -11.89 -22.02 -18.79
CA LEU A 406 -11.04 -22.97 -18.09
C LEU A 406 -10.43 -23.93 -19.11
N THR A 407 -9.13 -24.16 -19.00
CA THR A 407 -8.42 -25.13 -19.84
C THR A 407 -8.32 -26.48 -19.13
N ASP A 408 -8.34 -27.56 -19.86
CA ASP A 408 -8.14 -28.93 -19.37
C ASP A 408 -6.71 -29.18 -18.84
N GLU A 409 -5.78 -28.26 -19.06
CA GLU A 409 -4.44 -28.30 -18.47
C GLU A 409 -4.47 -28.08 -16.95
N THR A 410 -5.45 -27.32 -16.46
CA THR A 410 -5.55 -27.00 -15.03
C THR A 410 -6.34 -28.07 -14.25
N VAL A 411 -6.04 -28.21 -12.95
CA VAL A 411 -6.81 -29.13 -12.09
C VAL A 411 -8.28 -28.72 -12.00
N GLN A 412 -8.57 -27.43 -11.98
CA GLN A 412 -9.94 -26.91 -12.01
C GLN A 412 -10.64 -27.24 -13.33
N GLY A 413 -9.96 -27.07 -14.46
CA GLY A 413 -10.49 -27.45 -15.78
C GLY A 413 -10.79 -28.93 -15.89
N LYS A 414 -9.93 -29.82 -15.40
CA LYS A 414 -10.16 -31.27 -15.36
C LYS A 414 -11.37 -31.66 -14.51
N ILE A 415 -11.56 -31.01 -13.36
CA ILE A 415 -12.75 -31.21 -12.52
C ILE A 415 -14.02 -30.70 -13.22
N MET A 416 -13.95 -29.53 -13.86
CA MET A 416 -15.09 -28.99 -14.62
C MET A 416 -15.39 -29.81 -15.90
N TRP A 417 -14.37 -30.44 -16.48
CA TRP A 417 -14.59 -31.40 -17.55
C TRP A 417 -15.39 -32.65 -17.08
N LEU A 418 -15.07 -33.17 -15.87
CA LEU A 418 -15.89 -34.23 -15.27
C LEU A 418 -17.34 -33.77 -15.03
N ALA A 419 -17.52 -32.50 -14.67
CA ALA A 419 -18.85 -31.93 -14.50
C ALA A 419 -19.60 -31.81 -15.84
N LYS A 420 -18.92 -31.43 -16.91
CA LYS A 420 -19.48 -31.40 -18.28
C LYS A 420 -19.95 -32.79 -18.76
N GLU A 421 -19.19 -33.82 -18.44
CA GLU A 421 -19.52 -35.20 -18.71
C GLU A 421 -20.61 -35.78 -17.80
N GLY A 422 -21.15 -34.96 -16.89
CA GLY A 422 -22.25 -35.34 -16.00
C GLY A 422 -21.83 -36.06 -14.71
N PHE A 423 -20.54 -36.34 -14.49
CA PHE A 423 -20.07 -37.06 -13.30
C PHE A 423 -20.42 -36.32 -11.99
N LEU A 424 -20.44 -34.99 -12.01
CA LEU A 424 -20.82 -34.13 -10.88
C LEU A 424 -22.31 -33.74 -10.88
N ASN A 425 -23.17 -34.33 -11.67
CA ASN A 425 -24.61 -34.14 -11.62
C ASN A 425 -25.24 -34.72 -10.35
N THR A 426 -24.54 -35.65 -9.69
CA THR A 426 -24.87 -36.17 -8.37
C THR A 426 -23.78 -35.83 -7.36
N TRP A 427 -24.12 -35.89 -6.07
CA TRP A 427 -23.18 -35.60 -5.00
C TRP A 427 -22.05 -36.62 -4.95
N ARG A 428 -20.80 -36.17 -5.08
CA ARG A 428 -19.58 -36.98 -5.07
C ARG A 428 -18.63 -36.53 -3.98
N SER A 429 -18.03 -37.51 -3.29
CA SER A 429 -16.95 -37.21 -2.33
C SER A 429 -15.66 -36.87 -3.07
N GLN A 430 -14.73 -36.21 -2.38
CA GLN A 430 -13.40 -35.93 -2.94
C GLN A 430 -12.70 -37.20 -3.40
N THR A 431 -12.79 -38.28 -2.66
CA THR A 431 -12.18 -39.58 -3.00
C THR A 431 -12.74 -40.18 -4.28
N GLU A 432 -14.05 -40.04 -4.55
CA GLU A 432 -14.65 -40.47 -5.79
C GLU A 432 -14.17 -39.65 -7.00
N ILE A 433 -14.01 -38.31 -6.79
CA ILE A 433 -13.48 -37.42 -7.82
C ILE A 433 -12.01 -37.75 -8.12
N GLU A 434 -11.20 -38.00 -7.10
CA GLU A 434 -9.82 -38.45 -7.25
C GLU A 434 -9.69 -39.73 -8.03
N LYS A 435 -10.51 -40.72 -7.70
CA LYS A 435 -10.56 -42.02 -8.42
C LYS A 435 -10.95 -41.84 -9.90
N GLU A 436 -11.93 -40.98 -10.18
CA GLU A 436 -12.36 -40.73 -11.56
C GLU A 436 -11.28 -39.95 -12.35
N LEU A 437 -10.60 -39.02 -11.75
CA LEU A 437 -9.45 -38.33 -12.37
C LEU A 437 -8.32 -39.32 -12.70
N THR A 438 -8.01 -40.23 -11.79
CA THR A 438 -6.99 -41.28 -12.01
C THR A 438 -7.44 -42.27 -13.09
N ARG A 439 -8.72 -42.66 -13.15
CA ARG A 439 -9.26 -43.52 -14.19
C ARG A 439 -9.09 -42.95 -15.61
N ARG A 440 -9.05 -41.60 -15.68
CA ARG A 440 -8.82 -40.87 -16.94
C ARG A 440 -7.34 -40.54 -17.17
N ALA A 441 -6.44 -41.25 -16.52
CA ALA A 441 -4.99 -41.06 -16.59
C ALA A 441 -4.47 -39.68 -16.12
N TRP A 442 -5.26 -38.98 -15.33
CA TRP A 442 -4.83 -37.69 -14.69
C TRP A 442 -4.38 -37.97 -13.26
N THR A 443 -3.10 -38.19 -13.08
CA THR A 443 -2.49 -38.37 -11.76
C THR A 443 -2.28 -37.00 -11.08
N ILE A 444 -3.15 -36.63 -10.15
CA ILE A 444 -3.15 -35.35 -9.51
C ILE A 444 -3.01 -35.54 -7.98
N PRO A 445 -2.10 -34.83 -7.31
CA PRO A 445 -1.97 -34.90 -5.87
C PRO A 445 -3.28 -34.54 -5.15
N ARG A 446 -3.64 -35.27 -4.11
CA ARG A 446 -4.89 -35.14 -3.35
C ARG A 446 -5.10 -33.70 -2.83
N ILE A 447 -4.03 -33.05 -2.38
CA ILE A 447 -4.05 -31.66 -1.90
C ILE A 447 -4.43 -30.69 -3.03
N SER A 448 -3.95 -30.94 -4.25
CA SER A 448 -4.26 -30.12 -5.42
C SER A 448 -5.73 -30.26 -5.83
N VAL A 449 -6.29 -31.47 -5.78
CA VAL A 449 -7.73 -31.72 -6.02
C VAL A 449 -8.57 -30.97 -4.97
N TYR A 450 -8.19 -31.06 -3.69
CA TYR A 450 -8.90 -30.35 -2.62
C TYR A 450 -8.88 -28.84 -2.81
N LYS A 451 -7.71 -28.26 -3.11
CA LYS A 451 -7.58 -26.82 -3.36
C LYS A 451 -8.43 -26.38 -4.57
N ALA A 452 -8.43 -27.15 -5.64
CA ALA A 452 -9.21 -26.86 -6.83
C ALA A 452 -10.73 -26.93 -6.54
N LEU A 453 -11.20 -27.93 -5.83
CA LEU A 453 -12.61 -28.04 -5.41
C LEU A 453 -13.02 -26.85 -4.53
N LYS A 454 -12.21 -26.46 -3.56
CA LYS A 454 -12.47 -25.27 -2.73
C LYS A 454 -12.55 -23.98 -3.55
N ALA A 455 -11.67 -23.81 -4.53
CA ALA A 455 -11.68 -22.67 -5.42
C ALA A 455 -12.95 -22.64 -6.29
N LEU A 456 -13.36 -23.77 -6.86
CA LEU A 456 -14.58 -23.88 -7.66
C LEU A 456 -15.86 -23.64 -6.83
N VAL A 457 -15.85 -24.05 -5.57
CA VAL A 457 -16.93 -23.73 -4.62
C VAL A 457 -16.98 -22.23 -4.34
N LYS A 458 -15.85 -21.60 -4.07
CA LYS A 458 -15.75 -20.15 -3.84
C LYS A 458 -16.20 -19.32 -5.06
N GLN A 459 -15.96 -19.85 -6.26
CA GLN A 459 -16.37 -19.23 -7.52
C GLN A 459 -17.85 -19.50 -7.86
N GLY A 460 -18.55 -20.36 -7.11
CA GLY A 460 -19.95 -20.69 -7.32
C GLY A 460 -20.23 -21.71 -8.44
N PHE A 461 -19.18 -22.40 -8.94
CA PHE A 461 -19.35 -23.43 -9.98
C PHE A 461 -19.77 -24.78 -9.43
N ILE A 462 -19.39 -25.07 -8.20
CA ILE A 462 -19.66 -26.33 -7.52
C ILE A 462 -20.28 -26.02 -6.16
N GLY A 463 -21.36 -26.71 -5.82
CA GLY A 463 -21.95 -26.73 -4.50
C GLY A 463 -21.21 -27.74 -3.61
N GLN A 464 -21.13 -27.46 -2.31
CA GLN A 464 -20.61 -28.39 -1.31
C GLN A 464 -21.64 -28.63 -0.21
N ARG A 465 -21.67 -29.88 0.31
CA ARG A 465 -22.42 -30.21 1.53
C ARG A 465 -21.57 -31.11 2.42
N LYS A 466 -21.81 -31.07 3.71
CA LYS A 466 -21.18 -31.96 4.71
C LYS A 466 -22.25 -32.97 5.16
N THR A 467 -21.99 -34.21 4.86
CA THR A 467 -22.65 -35.37 5.48
C THR A 467 -21.59 -36.05 6.37
N ASP A 468 -21.47 -37.36 6.34
CA ASP A 468 -20.32 -38.05 6.97
C ASP A 468 -18.99 -37.65 6.32
N ARG A 469 -19.03 -37.29 5.05
CA ARG A 469 -17.89 -36.79 4.26
C ARG A 469 -18.29 -35.54 3.48
N MET A 470 -17.30 -34.72 3.14
CA MET A 470 -17.51 -33.55 2.29
C MET A 470 -17.86 -34.04 0.86
N GLN A 471 -18.97 -33.57 0.31
CA GLN A 471 -19.46 -33.91 -1.01
C GLN A 471 -19.61 -32.66 -1.89
N PHE A 472 -19.44 -32.86 -3.18
CA PHE A 472 -19.44 -31.81 -4.21
C PHE A 472 -20.40 -32.19 -5.35
N LYS A 473 -21.10 -31.18 -5.87
CA LYS A 473 -22.03 -31.30 -7.00
C LYS A 473 -21.97 -30.05 -7.85
N ILE A 474 -22.17 -30.17 -9.17
CA ILE A 474 -22.24 -28.95 -10.01
C ILE A 474 -23.40 -28.07 -9.57
N ALA A 475 -23.17 -26.74 -9.59
CA ALA A 475 -24.18 -25.77 -9.22
C ALA A 475 -25.26 -25.68 -10.33
N PRO A 476 -26.55 -25.54 -9.97
CA PRO A 476 -27.66 -25.60 -10.94
C PRO A 476 -27.65 -24.41 -11.93
N ASN A 477 -26.95 -23.35 -11.62
CA ASN A 477 -26.79 -22.14 -12.45
C ASN A 477 -25.61 -22.20 -13.43
N VAL A 478 -24.88 -23.31 -13.48
CA VAL A 478 -23.74 -23.53 -14.39
C VAL A 478 -24.20 -24.20 -15.66
N ARG A 479 -23.86 -23.61 -16.80
CA ARG A 479 -24.09 -24.19 -18.12
C ARG A 479 -22.80 -24.14 -18.93
N PHE A 480 -22.52 -25.21 -19.66
CA PHE A 480 -21.40 -25.30 -20.58
C PHE A 480 -21.84 -24.82 -21.96
N THR A 481 -21.05 -23.97 -22.58
CA THR A 481 -21.24 -23.50 -23.96
C THR A 481 -20.08 -24.00 -24.82
N ASN A 482 -20.35 -24.35 -26.06
CA ASN A 482 -19.35 -24.86 -27.01
C ASN A 482 -18.89 -23.75 -27.99
N GLU A 483 -18.82 -22.50 -27.55
CA GLU A 483 -18.27 -21.40 -28.35
C GLU A 483 -16.79 -21.18 -28.09
#